data_df17a9304bd54e7218bb70f51d6f7c04
#
_entry.id   df17a9304bd54e7218bb70f51d6f7c04
#
_cell.length_a   1.000
_cell.length_b   1.000
_cell.length_c   1.000
_cell.angle_alpha   90.00
_cell.angle_beta   90.00
_cell.angle_gamma   90.00
#
_symmetry.space_group_name_H-M   'P 1'
#
loop_
_entity.id
_entity.type
_entity.pdbx_description
1 polymer ?
#
loop_
_entity_poly.entity_id
_entity_poly.type
_entity_poly.pdbx_seq_one_letter_code
_entity_poly.pdbx_strand_id
1 'polypeptide(L)'
;MFDLSKRFSGGSQVWDEKAYTVRGANITSDPETGIGSWSEADIKRALTDGVRPNGIPLAPQMPFAFYKILTPRDLDAVAAYTKSIAPVRNQVPPPVYKAEMHAELIPNAEKPIAEEALRDPVKRGFYLATIAHCMECHARRPDGTQDHVNWNGKGGYIFKGPFGEVAARNISSHKTAGIGAWTDAEIKRALTQGIGRDGRAFKLPMARQVYFNKMTDDDVDAIVTWVRTIPPIE
;
A
#
# COMPACT_ATOMS: atom_id res chain seq x y z
N MET A 1 12.82 15.75 13.46
CA MET A 1 11.75 16.60 12.89
C MET A 1 11.83 16.46 11.37
N PHE A 2 10.73 16.14 10.70
CA PHE A 2 10.74 16.05 9.23
C PHE A 2 10.84 17.46 8.64
N ASP A 3 11.77 17.66 7.70
CA ASP A 3 11.88 18.89 6.96
C ASP A 3 10.83 18.93 5.86
N LEU A 4 9.74 19.65 6.08
CA LEU A 4 8.63 19.77 5.15
C LEU A 4 9.03 20.46 3.83
N SER A 5 10.11 21.26 3.82
CA SER A 5 10.62 21.89 2.59
C SER A 5 11.21 20.87 1.62
N LYS A 6 11.57 19.68 2.11
CA LYS A 6 12.10 18.55 1.33
C LYS A 6 11.07 17.44 1.10
N ARG A 7 9.80 17.74 1.35
CA ARG A 7 8.73 16.77 1.15
C ARG A 7 8.75 16.23 -0.29
N PHE A 8 8.63 14.90 -0.44
CA PHE A 8 8.66 14.17 -1.71
C PHE A 8 10.00 14.16 -2.46
N SER A 9 11.06 14.77 -1.94
CA SER A 9 12.37 14.79 -2.63
C SER A 9 13.17 13.49 -2.48
N GLY A 10 12.73 12.54 -1.66
CA GLY A 10 13.34 11.22 -1.54
C GLY A 10 14.68 11.18 -0.80
N GLY A 11 15.44 10.11 -0.96
CA GLY A 11 16.83 9.95 -0.54
C GLY A 11 17.06 9.45 0.89
N SER A 12 16.20 9.78 1.85
CA SER A 12 16.42 9.48 3.27
C SER A 12 16.26 8.01 3.65
N GLN A 13 15.29 7.32 3.05
CA GLN A 13 15.04 5.92 3.31
C GLN A 13 15.82 5.05 2.34
N VAL A 14 16.55 4.07 2.89
CA VAL A 14 17.27 3.05 2.11
C VAL A 14 16.67 1.68 2.39
N TRP A 15 16.41 0.93 1.35
CA TRP A 15 16.10 -0.49 1.41
C TRP A 15 17.23 -1.26 0.77
N ASP A 16 17.96 -2.02 1.58
CA ASP A 16 19.06 -2.88 1.14
C ASP A 16 18.65 -4.33 1.34
N GLU A 17 18.13 -4.89 0.27
CA GLU A 17 17.57 -6.23 0.21
C GLU A 17 18.52 -7.17 -0.57
N LYS A 18 18.27 -8.47 -0.47
CA LYS A 18 19.05 -9.47 -1.20
C LYS A 18 19.06 -9.21 -2.71
N ALA A 19 17.93 -8.78 -3.27
CA ALA A 19 17.73 -8.57 -4.70
C ALA A 19 18.03 -7.16 -5.19
N TYR A 20 18.09 -6.17 -4.32
CA TYR A 20 18.29 -4.76 -4.71
C TYR A 20 18.71 -3.88 -3.54
N THR A 21 19.29 -2.72 -3.88
CA THR A 21 19.47 -1.59 -2.96
C THR A 21 18.79 -0.39 -3.61
N VAL A 22 17.75 0.15 -2.97
CA VAL A 22 16.97 1.28 -3.51
C VAL A 22 16.72 2.34 -2.45
N ARG A 23 16.38 3.54 -2.91
CA ARG A 23 15.98 4.68 -2.08
C ARG A 23 14.64 5.23 -2.57
N GLY A 24 13.90 5.90 -1.70
CA GLY A 24 12.77 6.72 -2.13
C GLY A 24 13.25 7.70 -3.20
N ALA A 25 12.64 7.67 -4.38
CA ALA A 25 12.99 8.57 -5.46
C ALA A 25 12.53 10.01 -5.19
N ASN A 26 13.18 10.99 -5.81
CA ASN A 26 12.66 12.35 -5.89
C ASN A 26 11.46 12.33 -6.86
N ILE A 27 10.24 12.53 -6.33
CA ILE A 27 9.01 12.60 -7.13
C ILE A 27 8.44 14.02 -7.21
N THR A 28 9.27 15.03 -6.95
CA THR A 28 8.89 16.43 -7.15
C THR A 28 8.98 16.82 -8.63
N SER A 29 8.41 17.96 -9.00
CA SER A 29 8.46 18.47 -10.37
C SER A 29 9.82 19.06 -10.78
N ASP A 30 10.90 18.80 -10.03
CA ASP A 30 12.25 19.19 -10.45
C ASP A 30 12.63 18.46 -11.75
N PRO A 31 13.01 19.19 -12.83
CA PRO A 31 13.23 18.58 -14.13
C PRO A 31 14.51 17.77 -14.25
N GLU A 32 15.50 18.01 -13.37
CA GLU A 32 16.81 17.36 -13.44
C GLU A 32 16.92 16.16 -12.48
N THR A 33 16.41 16.29 -11.27
CA THR A 33 16.58 15.29 -10.22
C THR A 33 15.29 14.61 -9.81
N GLY A 34 14.14 15.14 -10.24
CA GLY A 34 12.80 14.62 -9.97
C GLY A 34 12.12 14.04 -11.21
N ILE A 35 10.80 14.17 -11.25
CA ILE A 35 9.97 13.70 -12.35
C ILE A 35 9.38 14.84 -13.20
N GLY A 36 9.91 16.05 -13.10
CA GLY A 36 9.38 17.22 -13.79
C GLY A 36 9.36 17.08 -15.33
N SER A 37 10.32 16.34 -15.89
CA SER A 37 10.40 16.05 -17.33
C SER A 37 9.49 14.89 -17.78
N TRP A 38 8.87 14.14 -16.87
CA TRP A 38 8.03 13.01 -17.21
C TRP A 38 6.66 13.47 -17.73
N SER A 39 6.14 12.77 -18.73
CA SER A 39 4.75 12.92 -19.15
C SER A 39 3.80 12.33 -18.12
N GLU A 40 2.51 12.70 -18.18
CA GLU A 40 1.49 12.03 -17.35
C GLU A 40 1.40 10.53 -17.66
N ALA A 41 1.58 10.12 -18.89
CA ALA A 41 1.62 8.71 -19.29
C ALA A 41 2.79 7.96 -18.64
N ASP A 42 3.96 8.61 -18.51
CA ASP A 42 5.10 8.02 -17.81
C ASP A 42 4.82 7.83 -16.33
N ILE A 43 4.20 8.82 -15.67
CA ILE A 43 3.82 8.73 -14.26
C ILE A 43 2.80 7.61 -14.05
N LYS A 44 1.77 7.53 -14.89
CA LYS A 44 0.75 6.47 -14.83
C LYS A 44 1.39 5.09 -15.01
N ARG A 45 2.26 4.94 -16.01
CA ARG A 45 2.99 3.70 -16.24
C ARG A 45 3.90 3.31 -15.07
N ALA A 46 4.57 4.29 -14.44
CA ALA A 46 5.36 4.02 -13.26
C ALA A 46 4.49 3.57 -12.08
N LEU A 47 3.28 4.15 -11.93
CA LEU A 47 2.32 3.80 -10.88
C LEU A 47 1.73 2.41 -11.07
N THR A 48 1.39 2.00 -12.30
CA THR A 48 0.65 0.75 -12.57
C THR A 48 1.53 -0.40 -13.03
N ASP A 49 2.59 -0.11 -13.79
CA ASP A 49 3.44 -1.15 -14.38
C ASP A 49 4.82 -1.23 -13.71
N GLY A 50 5.14 -0.26 -12.84
CA GLY A 50 6.42 -0.21 -12.14
C GLY A 50 7.61 0.05 -13.08
N VAL A 51 7.42 0.79 -14.17
CA VAL A 51 8.46 1.04 -15.18
C VAL A 51 8.70 2.54 -15.36
N ARG A 52 9.95 2.95 -15.27
CA ARG A 52 10.40 4.34 -15.53
C ARG A 52 10.40 4.65 -17.04
N PRO A 53 10.42 5.93 -17.44
CA PRO A 53 10.51 6.32 -18.87
C PRO A 53 11.69 5.69 -19.61
N ASN A 54 12.81 5.50 -18.93
CA ASN A 54 14.01 4.86 -19.49
C ASN A 54 13.97 3.32 -19.48
N GLY A 55 12.83 2.70 -19.15
CA GLY A 55 12.66 1.25 -19.13
C GLY A 55 13.16 0.55 -17.85
N ILE A 56 13.83 1.25 -16.95
CA ILE A 56 14.32 0.65 -15.69
C ILE A 56 13.13 0.34 -14.77
N PRO A 57 12.98 -0.90 -14.28
CA PRO A 57 11.88 -1.26 -13.39
C PRO A 57 11.99 -0.53 -12.04
N LEU A 58 10.86 -0.39 -11.36
CA LEU A 58 10.79 0.00 -9.96
C LEU A 58 10.91 -1.25 -9.08
N ALA A 59 11.54 -1.09 -7.91
CA ALA A 59 11.56 -2.15 -6.91
C ALA A 59 10.20 -2.30 -6.22
N PRO A 60 9.90 -3.46 -5.61
CA PRO A 60 8.64 -3.73 -4.93
C PRO A 60 8.28 -2.77 -3.78
N GLN A 61 9.25 -1.98 -3.27
CA GLN A 61 8.98 -0.88 -2.34
C GLN A 61 8.05 0.18 -2.92
N MET A 62 7.98 0.28 -4.25
CA MET A 62 6.88 0.94 -4.94
C MET A 62 5.83 -0.12 -5.28
N PRO A 63 4.72 -0.19 -4.53
CA PRO A 63 3.77 -1.30 -4.62
C PRO A 63 2.83 -1.16 -5.84
N PHE A 64 3.41 -0.99 -7.02
CA PHE A 64 2.69 -0.72 -8.27
C PHE A 64 1.67 -1.81 -8.64
N ALA A 65 1.90 -3.05 -8.21
CA ALA A 65 0.94 -4.13 -8.44
C ALA A 65 -0.43 -3.85 -7.81
N PHE A 66 -0.45 -3.20 -6.64
CA PHE A 66 -1.67 -2.79 -5.95
C PHE A 66 -2.38 -1.60 -6.62
N TYR A 67 -1.67 -0.83 -7.44
CA TYR A 67 -2.23 0.35 -8.10
C TYR A 67 -2.78 0.07 -9.50
N LYS A 68 -2.61 -1.14 -10.03
CA LYS A 68 -3.23 -1.55 -11.31
C LYS A 68 -4.76 -1.48 -11.28
N ILE A 69 -5.35 -1.65 -10.10
CA ILE A 69 -6.81 -1.56 -9.89
C ILE A 69 -7.35 -0.13 -9.96
N LEU A 70 -6.50 0.90 -9.85
CA LEU A 70 -6.96 2.28 -9.83
C LEU A 70 -7.95 2.56 -10.96
N THR A 71 -9.08 3.22 -10.63
CA THR A 71 -9.97 3.72 -11.67
C THR A 71 -9.21 4.69 -12.57
N PRO A 72 -9.58 4.85 -13.84
CA PRO A 72 -8.95 5.85 -14.71
C PRO A 72 -8.94 7.25 -14.10
N ARG A 73 -10.04 7.64 -13.46
CA ARG A 73 -10.18 8.94 -12.79
C ARG A 73 -9.20 9.11 -11.63
N ASP A 74 -9.08 8.11 -10.77
CA ASP A 74 -8.18 8.20 -9.61
C ASP A 74 -6.72 8.16 -10.03
N LEU A 75 -6.39 7.37 -11.06
CA LEU A 75 -5.05 7.34 -11.65
C LEU A 75 -4.68 8.71 -12.25
N ASP A 76 -5.62 9.35 -12.97
CA ASP A 76 -5.45 10.69 -13.50
C ASP A 76 -5.23 11.71 -12.38
N ALA A 77 -6.03 11.64 -11.33
CA ALA A 77 -5.92 12.54 -10.17
C ALA A 77 -4.56 12.39 -9.45
N VAL A 78 -4.09 11.15 -9.24
CA VAL A 78 -2.77 10.90 -8.63
C VAL A 78 -1.64 11.43 -9.53
N ALA A 79 -1.71 11.20 -10.83
CA ALA A 79 -0.70 11.69 -11.78
C ALA A 79 -0.66 13.23 -11.80
N ALA A 80 -1.82 13.89 -11.88
CA ALA A 80 -1.94 15.35 -11.85
C ALA A 80 -1.41 15.93 -10.53
N TYR A 81 -1.78 15.35 -9.39
CA TYR A 81 -1.27 15.77 -8.09
C TYR A 81 0.25 15.64 -8.02
N THR A 82 0.78 14.50 -8.48
CA THR A 82 2.24 14.26 -8.43
C THR A 82 2.99 15.30 -9.28
N LYS A 83 2.46 15.68 -10.44
CA LYS A 83 3.03 16.76 -11.26
C LYS A 83 2.92 18.15 -10.62
N SER A 84 1.97 18.38 -9.74
CA SER A 84 1.77 19.67 -9.06
C SER A 84 2.71 19.88 -7.87
N ILE A 85 3.45 18.86 -7.44
CA ILE A 85 4.38 18.97 -6.30
C ILE A 85 5.50 19.94 -6.65
N ALA A 86 5.70 20.96 -5.80
CA ALA A 86 6.72 21.97 -6.02
C ALA A 86 8.13 21.35 -6.19
N PRO A 87 8.95 21.88 -7.10
CA PRO A 87 10.27 21.32 -7.40
C PRO A 87 11.21 21.43 -6.20
N VAL A 88 11.88 20.34 -5.89
CA VAL A 88 12.97 20.30 -4.89
C VAL A 88 14.15 19.59 -5.54
N ARG A 89 15.25 20.31 -5.75
CA ARG A 89 16.48 19.72 -6.28
C ARG A 89 17.09 18.79 -5.23
N ASN A 90 17.08 17.50 -5.49
CA ASN A 90 17.70 16.49 -4.63
C ASN A 90 18.14 15.30 -5.46
N GLN A 91 19.45 15.15 -5.64
CA GLN A 91 20.02 14.01 -6.37
C GLN A 91 19.97 12.76 -5.50
N VAL A 92 19.14 11.80 -5.88
CA VAL A 92 19.05 10.50 -5.22
C VAL A 92 19.91 9.50 -5.99
N PRO A 93 20.76 8.71 -5.33
CA PRO A 93 21.53 7.65 -6.00
C PRO A 93 20.62 6.70 -6.77
N PRO A 94 21.05 6.25 -7.96
CA PRO A 94 20.28 5.32 -8.76
C PRO A 94 20.07 3.99 -8.03
N PRO A 95 19.00 3.23 -8.36
CA PRO A 95 18.81 1.90 -7.83
C PRO A 95 19.89 0.94 -8.30
N VAL A 96 20.25 0.00 -7.44
CA VAL A 96 21.13 -1.12 -7.77
C VAL A 96 20.31 -2.40 -7.71
N TYR A 97 20.13 -3.08 -8.83
CA TYR A 97 19.47 -4.37 -8.91
C TYR A 97 20.51 -5.48 -8.95
N LYS A 98 20.34 -6.48 -8.08
CA LYS A 98 21.20 -7.66 -7.92
C LYS A 98 20.54 -8.92 -8.48
N ALA A 99 19.23 -8.83 -8.83
CA ALA A 99 18.43 -9.87 -9.45
C ALA A 99 17.34 -9.25 -10.33
N GLU A 100 16.70 -10.08 -11.16
CA GLU A 100 15.54 -9.66 -11.95
C GLU A 100 14.37 -9.30 -11.03
N MET A 101 13.66 -8.21 -11.36
CA MET A 101 12.50 -7.77 -10.62
C MET A 101 11.24 -8.36 -11.22
N HIS A 102 10.47 -9.05 -10.40
CA HIS A 102 9.17 -9.60 -10.80
C HIS A 102 8.04 -8.81 -10.11
N ALA A 103 6.99 -8.51 -10.87
CA ALA A 103 5.78 -7.90 -10.33
C ALA A 103 5.01 -8.95 -9.51
N GLU A 104 4.50 -8.53 -8.37
CA GLU A 104 3.52 -9.33 -7.63
C GLU A 104 2.20 -9.41 -8.42
N LEU A 105 1.50 -10.51 -8.27
CA LEU A 105 0.15 -10.68 -8.79
C LEU A 105 -0.84 -10.50 -7.64
N ILE A 106 -1.69 -9.49 -7.75
CA ILE A 106 -2.78 -9.26 -6.79
C ILE A 106 -4.07 -9.74 -7.44
N PRO A 107 -4.64 -10.88 -7.01
CA PRO A 107 -5.84 -11.43 -7.63
C PRO A 107 -7.01 -10.45 -7.64
N ASN A 108 -7.67 -10.32 -8.80
CA ASN A 108 -8.76 -9.38 -9.08
C ASN A 108 -8.36 -7.89 -9.09
N ALA A 109 -7.06 -7.56 -9.02
CA ALA A 109 -6.54 -6.20 -9.12
C ALA A 109 -5.58 -6.02 -10.31
N GLU A 110 -5.61 -6.92 -11.29
CA GLU A 110 -4.67 -6.94 -12.44
C GLU A 110 -4.97 -5.85 -13.48
N LYS A 111 -6.12 -5.20 -13.36
CA LYS A 111 -6.60 -4.15 -14.29
C LYS A 111 -7.45 -3.12 -13.56
N PRO A 112 -7.63 -1.93 -14.15
CA PRO A 112 -8.50 -0.91 -13.58
C PRO A 112 -9.91 -1.42 -13.32
N ILE A 113 -10.47 -1.06 -12.16
CA ILE A 113 -11.87 -1.30 -11.84
C ILE A 113 -12.75 -0.20 -12.48
N ALA A 114 -13.91 -0.56 -12.97
CA ALA A 114 -14.88 0.41 -13.47
C ALA A 114 -15.49 1.21 -12.30
N GLU A 115 -15.68 2.52 -12.48
CA GLU A 115 -16.22 3.39 -11.41
C GLU A 115 -17.61 2.95 -10.95
N GLU A 116 -18.45 2.47 -11.87
CA GLU A 116 -19.80 1.97 -11.56
C GLU A 116 -19.75 0.77 -10.60
N ALA A 117 -18.68 -0.02 -10.67
CA ALA A 117 -18.49 -1.18 -9.80
C ALA A 117 -18.27 -0.77 -8.34
N LEU A 118 -17.78 0.45 -8.09
CA LEU A 118 -17.56 0.99 -6.73
C LEU A 118 -18.87 1.33 -6.00
N ARG A 119 -20.02 1.23 -6.67
CA ARG A 119 -21.35 1.30 -6.01
C ARG A 119 -21.65 0.06 -5.18
N ASP A 120 -21.02 -1.06 -5.50
CA ASP A 120 -21.07 -2.29 -4.69
C ASP A 120 -20.11 -2.13 -3.50
N PRO A 121 -20.61 -2.24 -2.25
CA PRO A 121 -19.78 -2.01 -1.07
C PRO A 121 -18.65 -3.02 -0.92
N VAL A 122 -18.82 -4.27 -1.37
CA VAL A 122 -17.74 -5.27 -1.34
C VAL A 122 -16.62 -4.90 -2.31
N LYS A 123 -16.98 -4.51 -3.55
CA LYS A 123 -16.00 -4.10 -4.56
C LYS A 123 -15.29 -2.80 -4.18
N ARG A 124 -16.05 -1.84 -3.61
CA ARG A 124 -15.47 -0.60 -3.08
C ARG A 124 -14.49 -0.88 -1.93
N GLY A 125 -14.88 -1.75 -1.00
CA GLY A 125 -14.01 -2.16 0.10
C GLY A 125 -12.75 -2.87 -0.37
N PHE A 126 -12.87 -3.79 -1.35
CA PHE A 126 -11.72 -4.42 -1.99
C PHE A 126 -10.78 -3.41 -2.65
N TYR A 127 -11.34 -2.47 -3.42
CA TYR A 127 -10.60 -1.38 -4.06
C TYR A 127 -9.80 -0.58 -3.03
N LEU A 128 -10.47 -0.07 -1.99
CA LEU A 128 -9.86 0.74 -0.94
C LEU A 128 -8.79 -0.02 -0.15
N ALA A 129 -9.07 -1.27 0.22
CA ALA A 129 -8.12 -2.11 0.93
C ALA A 129 -6.90 -2.47 0.07
N THR A 130 -7.09 -2.62 -1.25
CA THR A 130 -6.02 -2.89 -2.20
C THR A 130 -5.10 -1.67 -2.33
N ILE A 131 -5.63 -0.49 -2.61
CA ILE A 131 -4.80 0.72 -2.73
C ILE A 131 -4.19 1.17 -1.40
N ALA A 132 -4.77 0.76 -0.26
CA ALA A 132 -4.19 0.95 1.07
C ALA A 132 -3.16 -0.14 1.44
N HIS A 133 -2.91 -1.12 0.57
CA HIS A 133 -1.94 -2.21 0.73
C HIS A 133 -2.20 -3.13 1.94
N CYS A 134 -3.45 -3.33 2.34
CA CYS A 134 -3.75 -4.15 3.51
C CYS A 134 -3.13 -5.55 3.40
N MET A 135 -3.21 -6.16 2.22
CA MET A 135 -2.71 -7.51 1.98
C MET A 135 -1.19 -7.59 1.79
N GLU A 136 -0.48 -6.48 1.64
CA GLU A 136 0.99 -6.48 1.69
C GLU A 136 1.51 -7.04 3.02
N CYS A 137 0.80 -6.76 4.12
CA CYS A 137 1.14 -7.29 5.44
C CYS A 137 0.33 -8.54 5.78
N HIS A 138 -0.98 -8.53 5.46
CA HIS A 138 -1.91 -9.57 5.91
C HIS A 138 -1.96 -10.82 5.00
N ALA A 139 -1.32 -10.79 3.82
CA ALA A 139 -1.07 -11.96 2.99
C ALA A 139 0.41 -12.40 3.03
N ARG A 140 1.19 -11.87 3.97
CA ARG A 140 2.61 -12.18 4.11
C ARG A 140 2.84 -13.33 5.08
N ARG A 141 3.53 -14.36 4.62
CA ARG A 141 3.89 -15.55 5.40
C ARG A 141 4.98 -15.23 6.42
N PRO A 142 5.15 -16.05 7.48
CA PRO A 142 6.21 -15.89 8.48
C PRO A 142 7.62 -15.83 7.89
N ASP A 143 7.89 -16.51 6.78
CA ASP A 143 9.16 -16.50 6.05
C ASP A 143 9.39 -15.22 5.21
N GLY A 144 8.41 -14.33 5.16
CA GLY A 144 8.46 -13.08 4.42
C GLY A 144 7.95 -13.15 2.98
N THR A 145 7.58 -14.33 2.48
CA THR A 145 7.00 -14.47 1.13
C THR A 145 5.56 -13.99 1.08
N GLN A 146 5.14 -13.46 -0.07
CA GLN A 146 3.76 -13.04 -0.31
C GLN A 146 2.95 -14.20 -0.91
N ASP A 147 1.72 -14.37 -0.42
CA ASP A 147 0.77 -15.31 -1.01
C ASP A 147 -0.65 -14.74 -0.91
N HIS A 148 -1.02 -14.01 -1.93
CA HIS A 148 -2.33 -13.35 -2.03
C HIS A 148 -3.49 -14.31 -2.37
N VAL A 149 -3.20 -15.60 -2.57
CA VAL A 149 -4.20 -16.62 -2.89
C VAL A 149 -4.53 -17.48 -1.68
N ASN A 150 -3.53 -18.20 -1.16
CA ASN A 150 -3.75 -19.21 -0.11
C ASN A 150 -3.50 -18.66 1.30
N TRP A 151 -2.91 -17.46 1.41
CA TRP A 151 -2.57 -16.83 2.70
C TRP A 151 -3.27 -15.49 2.90
N ASN A 152 -4.25 -15.19 2.05
CA ASN A 152 -4.93 -13.91 2.01
C ASN A 152 -5.69 -13.61 3.31
N GLY A 153 -5.21 -12.64 4.07
CA GLY A 153 -5.75 -12.27 5.38
C GLY A 153 -5.21 -13.03 6.58
N LYS A 154 -4.39 -14.09 6.41
CA LYS A 154 -3.86 -14.90 7.51
C LYS A 154 -2.79 -14.16 8.32
N GLY A 155 -1.94 -13.37 7.67
CA GLY A 155 -0.84 -12.68 8.32
C GLY A 155 0.26 -13.64 8.84
N GLY A 156 0.87 -13.30 9.96
CA GLY A 156 1.89 -14.12 10.63
C GLY A 156 3.31 -13.58 10.51
N TYR A 157 3.59 -12.71 9.53
CA TYR A 157 4.91 -12.08 9.43
C TYR A 157 5.19 -11.16 10.62
N ILE A 158 6.42 -11.22 11.16
CA ILE A 158 6.86 -10.39 12.29
C ILE A 158 7.69 -9.22 11.75
N PHE A 159 7.15 -8.03 11.89
CA PHE A 159 7.88 -6.79 11.63
C PHE A 159 8.74 -6.43 12.82
N LYS A 160 10.00 -6.07 12.56
CA LYS A 160 10.98 -5.63 13.57
C LYS A 160 11.40 -4.19 13.30
N GLY A 161 11.44 -3.38 14.34
CA GLY A 161 11.83 -1.98 14.20
C GLY A 161 11.97 -1.28 15.56
N PRO A 162 12.16 0.04 15.57
CA PRO A 162 12.23 0.83 16.81
C PRO A 162 10.98 0.70 17.71
N PHE A 163 9.85 0.24 17.12
CA PHE A 163 8.59 -0.04 17.80
C PHE A 163 8.56 -1.44 18.48
N GLY A 164 9.65 -2.21 18.37
CA GLY A 164 9.75 -3.61 18.82
C GLY A 164 9.33 -4.60 17.73
N GLU A 165 8.84 -5.78 18.14
CA GLU A 165 8.32 -6.81 17.25
C GLU A 165 6.80 -6.72 17.20
N VAL A 166 6.24 -6.72 15.98
CA VAL A 166 4.79 -6.67 15.73
C VAL A 166 4.43 -7.69 14.66
N ALA A 167 3.57 -8.64 15.00
CA ALA A 167 3.06 -9.60 14.02
C ALA A 167 1.88 -9.02 13.24
N ALA A 168 1.88 -9.19 11.92
CA ALA A 168 0.68 -9.02 11.11
C ALA A 168 -0.38 -10.03 11.59
N ARG A 169 -1.52 -9.53 12.06
CA ARG A 169 -2.58 -10.38 12.60
C ARG A 169 -3.42 -10.99 11.50
N ASN A 170 -4.04 -12.12 11.82
CA ASN A 170 -5.06 -12.73 10.98
C ASN A 170 -6.32 -11.83 10.97
N ILE A 171 -6.71 -11.37 9.78
CA ILE A 171 -7.91 -10.54 9.55
C ILE A 171 -8.98 -11.29 8.74
N SER A 172 -8.82 -12.59 8.57
CA SER A 172 -9.84 -13.44 7.93
C SER A 172 -11.09 -13.55 8.79
N SER A 173 -12.17 -14.10 8.21
CA SER A 173 -13.42 -14.35 8.93
C SER A 173 -13.36 -15.52 9.92
N HIS A 174 -12.19 -16.08 10.20
CA HIS A 174 -12.03 -17.12 11.21
C HIS A 174 -12.39 -16.58 12.60
N LYS A 175 -13.28 -17.30 13.33
CA LYS A 175 -13.89 -16.79 14.58
C LYS A 175 -12.90 -16.63 15.75
N THR A 176 -11.88 -17.48 15.83
CA THR A 176 -10.91 -17.47 16.93
C THR A 176 -9.56 -16.95 16.52
N ALA A 177 -9.00 -17.39 15.39
CA ALA A 177 -7.70 -16.96 14.90
C ALA A 177 -7.75 -15.59 14.18
N GLY A 178 -8.89 -15.27 13.56
CA GLY A 178 -9.11 -14.03 12.81
C GLY A 178 -10.04 -13.04 13.51
N ILE A 179 -10.72 -12.25 12.71
CA ILE A 179 -11.66 -11.22 13.19
C ILE A 179 -13.14 -11.61 13.02
N GLY A 180 -13.43 -12.89 12.71
CA GLY A 180 -14.78 -13.35 12.46
C GLY A 180 -15.76 -13.19 13.62
N ALA A 181 -15.28 -13.14 14.87
CA ALA A 181 -16.10 -12.87 16.06
C ALA A 181 -16.10 -11.39 16.48
N TRP A 182 -15.45 -10.50 15.75
CA TRP A 182 -15.47 -9.07 16.03
C TRP A 182 -16.76 -8.44 15.50
N THR A 183 -17.27 -7.42 16.18
CA THR A 183 -18.36 -6.58 15.64
C THR A 183 -17.80 -5.62 14.58
N ASP A 184 -18.65 -5.09 13.72
CA ASP A 184 -18.25 -4.08 12.74
C ASP A 184 -17.70 -2.82 13.43
N ALA A 185 -18.31 -2.42 14.56
CA ALA A 185 -17.81 -1.31 15.35
C ALA A 185 -16.39 -1.53 15.91
N GLU A 186 -16.04 -2.77 16.29
CA GLU A 186 -14.69 -3.12 16.73
C GLU A 186 -13.69 -3.06 15.58
N ILE A 187 -14.07 -3.51 14.37
CA ILE A 187 -13.22 -3.42 13.17
C ILE A 187 -13.03 -1.96 12.75
N LYS A 188 -14.10 -1.15 12.72
CA LYS A 188 -14.02 0.29 12.46
C LYS A 188 -13.09 1.00 13.44
N ARG A 189 -13.25 0.71 14.75
CA ARG A 189 -12.37 1.26 15.79
C ARG A 189 -10.91 0.87 15.58
N ALA A 190 -10.65 -0.37 15.18
CA ALA A 190 -9.31 -0.84 14.87
C ALA A 190 -8.67 -0.06 13.72
N LEU A 191 -9.42 0.22 12.65
CA LEU A 191 -8.96 1.00 11.50
C LEU A 191 -8.78 2.49 11.85
N THR A 192 -9.81 3.12 12.41
CA THR A 192 -9.87 4.59 12.54
C THR A 192 -9.23 5.13 13.82
N GLN A 193 -9.13 4.31 14.86
CA GLN A 193 -8.55 4.70 16.15
C GLN A 193 -7.28 3.93 16.50
N GLY A 194 -6.96 2.85 15.77
CA GLY A 194 -5.79 2.02 16.05
C GLY A 194 -5.91 1.24 17.36
N ILE A 195 -7.14 0.88 17.78
CA ILE A 195 -7.42 0.19 19.05
C ILE A 195 -8.05 -1.18 18.74
N GLY A 196 -7.40 -2.24 19.19
CA GLY A 196 -7.89 -3.61 19.05
C GLY A 196 -9.13 -3.89 19.90
N ARG A 197 -9.72 -5.09 19.70
CA ARG A 197 -10.89 -5.56 20.47
C ARG A 197 -10.61 -5.58 21.98
N ASP A 198 -9.39 -5.95 22.35
CA ASP A 198 -8.89 -6.03 23.71
C ASP A 198 -8.56 -4.65 24.34
N GLY A 199 -8.84 -3.56 23.64
CA GLY A 199 -8.58 -2.18 24.10
C GLY A 199 -7.13 -1.72 23.93
N ARG A 200 -6.21 -2.58 23.46
CA ARG A 200 -4.81 -2.20 23.26
C ARG A 200 -4.61 -1.39 21.99
N ALA A 201 -3.79 -0.34 22.10
CA ALA A 201 -3.38 0.45 20.95
C ALA A 201 -2.44 -0.34 20.03
N PHE A 202 -2.61 -0.16 18.72
CA PHE A 202 -1.73 -0.74 17.72
C PHE A 202 -0.37 -0.04 17.72
N LYS A 203 0.67 -0.80 17.36
CA LYS A 203 2.01 -0.30 17.07
C LYS A 203 2.22 -0.23 15.56
N LEU A 204 3.27 0.47 15.12
CA LEU A 204 3.71 0.41 13.73
C LEU A 204 4.07 -1.04 13.36
N PRO A 205 3.83 -1.47 12.11
CA PRO A 205 3.34 -0.67 10.97
C PRO A 205 1.80 -0.50 10.91
N MET A 206 0.99 -1.17 11.77
CA MET A 206 -0.48 -1.09 11.71
C MET A 206 -1.06 0.18 12.32
N ALA A 207 -0.31 0.93 13.13
CA ALA A 207 -0.75 2.20 13.73
C ALA A 207 -0.89 3.31 12.67
N ARG A 208 -1.84 3.13 11.72
CA ARG A 208 -2.10 4.02 10.57
C ARG A 208 -3.38 4.83 10.69
N GLN A 209 -3.95 4.91 11.90
CA GLN A 209 -5.20 5.63 12.17
C GLN A 209 -5.15 7.11 11.75
N VAL A 210 -3.97 7.72 11.69
CA VAL A 210 -3.80 9.10 11.21
C VAL A 210 -4.23 9.30 9.76
N TYR A 211 -4.26 8.24 8.96
CA TYR A 211 -4.74 8.23 7.59
C TYR A 211 -6.19 7.76 7.53
N PHE A 212 -6.50 6.62 8.16
CA PHE A 212 -7.82 5.99 8.09
C PHE A 212 -8.91 6.79 8.80
N ASN A 213 -8.59 7.60 9.82
CA ASN A 213 -9.55 8.48 10.49
C ASN A 213 -9.98 9.70 9.63
N LYS A 214 -9.41 9.84 8.42
CA LYS A 214 -9.79 10.85 7.43
C LYS A 214 -10.70 10.30 6.33
N MET A 215 -10.91 9.00 6.30
CA MET A 215 -11.84 8.38 5.37
C MET A 215 -13.28 8.74 5.75
N THR A 216 -14.16 8.70 4.77
CA THR A 216 -15.61 8.80 5.03
C THR A 216 -16.11 7.56 5.73
N ASP A 217 -17.20 7.66 6.48
CA ASP A 217 -17.83 6.50 7.12
C ASP A 217 -18.20 5.42 6.11
N ASP A 218 -18.70 5.81 4.94
CA ASP A 218 -19.06 4.90 3.84
C ASP A 218 -17.84 4.12 3.32
N ASP A 219 -16.66 4.74 3.25
CA ASP A 219 -15.43 4.07 2.84
C ASP A 219 -14.96 3.07 3.89
N VAL A 220 -15.01 3.45 5.15
CA VAL A 220 -14.67 2.55 6.26
C VAL A 220 -15.65 1.37 6.31
N ASP A 221 -16.95 1.62 6.10
CA ASP A 221 -17.99 0.58 6.05
C ASP A 221 -17.79 -0.36 4.88
N ALA A 222 -17.40 0.15 3.73
CA ALA A 222 -17.07 -0.67 2.57
C ALA A 222 -15.86 -1.60 2.87
N ILE A 223 -14.80 -1.09 3.51
CA ILE A 223 -13.66 -1.92 3.92
C ILE A 223 -14.10 -3.01 4.90
N VAL A 224 -14.93 -2.67 5.90
CA VAL A 224 -15.46 -3.65 6.85
C VAL A 224 -16.29 -4.71 6.13
N THR A 225 -17.16 -4.30 5.21
CA THR A 225 -17.98 -5.21 4.40
C THR A 225 -17.10 -6.18 3.61
N TRP A 226 -16.07 -5.67 2.95
CA TRP A 226 -15.16 -6.51 2.18
C TRP A 226 -14.35 -7.46 3.06
N VAL A 227 -13.76 -6.99 4.17
CA VAL A 227 -12.92 -7.84 5.03
C VAL A 227 -13.70 -9.03 5.61
N ARG A 228 -15.03 -8.88 5.78
CA ARG A 228 -15.93 -9.96 6.16
C ARG A 228 -16.03 -11.07 5.11
N THR A 229 -15.74 -10.77 3.85
CA THR A 229 -15.76 -11.76 2.76
C THR A 229 -14.50 -12.62 2.67
N ILE A 230 -13.43 -12.25 3.40
CA ILE A 230 -12.19 -13.04 3.41
C ILE A 230 -12.48 -14.41 4.03
N PRO A 231 -12.26 -15.53 3.30
CA PRO A 231 -12.52 -16.86 3.82
C PRO A 231 -11.80 -17.13 5.15
N PRO A 232 -12.39 -17.94 6.04
CA PRO A 232 -11.74 -18.25 7.31
C PRO A 232 -10.46 -19.07 7.09
N ILE A 233 -9.35 -18.57 7.62
CA ILE A 233 -8.05 -19.23 7.58
C ILE A 233 -7.51 -19.30 9.02
N GLU A 234 -7.11 -20.49 9.44
CA GLU A 234 -6.48 -20.70 10.75
C GLU A 234 -4.95 -20.54 10.73
#